data_d8baf54b91a26224521260c5932982e5
#
_entry.id   d8baf54b91a26224521260c5932982e5
#
_cell.length_a   1.000
_cell.length_b   1.000
_cell.length_c   1.000
_cell.angle_alpha   90.00
_cell.angle_beta   90.00
_cell.angle_gamma   90.00
#
_symmetry.space_group_name_H-M   'P 1'
#
loop_
_entity.id
_entity.type
_entity.pdbx_description
1 polymer ?
#
loop_
_entity_poly.entity_id
_entity_poly.type
_entity_poly.pdbx_seq_one_letter_code
_entity_poly.pdbx_strand_id
1 'polypeptide(L)'
;MTAGEPGPIRPIRRGASVDAGMRERDDVETQPTNFAVRETRSAVTARTVTAAGRLVAPGRFLADWVDDLRGCPRLAWRMFVREFHQQYRHSILGAALAFAPVTLTALVIAFGRRAQLISDEIGGVHSAFFAAFGMLVAQALVEGVSEMQRLFPGNAAFLKRQNVPIEAPLVAGLLDLVFRDLVRVVVIAVLMVIFSVRPSPWIPLAIWGIFGVSLTGGAIGLLMAPFASLKTDLQALNRVLMLLVITTTPVFLVPSPESALGRLMAANPLTWMFDGVRAAAYGAPGSLVIAACLPLVAFAALLVGWFLCRMARPHLLERMTGGGG
;
A
#
# COMPACT_ATOMS: atom_id res chain seq x y z
N MET A 1 55.99 5.04 -29.63
CA MET A 1 57.00 4.98 -28.56
C MET A 1 56.21 4.74 -27.26
N THR A 2 56.26 3.70 -26.53
CA THR A 2 56.83 2.36 -26.52
C THR A 2 55.94 1.57 -25.57
N ALA A 3 55.61 0.38 -26.00
CA ALA A 3 54.86 -0.57 -25.23
C ALA A 3 55.64 -1.02 -23.97
N GLY A 4 54.96 -1.20 -22.84
CA GLY A 4 55.46 -1.86 -21.63
C GLY A 4 54.71 -3.14 -21.40
N GLU A 5 55.39 -4.27 -21.58
CA GLU A 5 54.89 -5.62 -21.37
C GLU A 5 54.65 -5.97 -19.88
N PRO A 6 53.72 -6.86 -19.54
CA PRO A 6 53.54 -7.35 -18.18
C PRO A 6 54.56 -8.48 -17.89
N GLY A 7 55.24 -8.38 -16.76
CA GLY A 7 56.20 -9.34 -16.26
C GLY A 7 55.54 -10.61 -15.65
N PRO A 8 56.30 -11.73 -15.57
CA PRO A 8 55.79 -13.06 -15.30
C PRO A 8 55.45 -13.33 -13.83
N ILE A 9 54.36 -14.04 -13.61
CA ILE A 9 53.87 -14.56 -12.34
C ILE A 9 54.80 -15.66 -11.84
N ARG A 10 55.38 -15.50 -10.62
CA ARG A 10 56.20 -16.51 -9.95
C ARG A 10 55.29 -17.55 -9.24
N PRO A 11 55.61 -18.85 -9.37
CA PRO A 11 54.90 -19.89 -8.66
C PRO A 11 55.34 -19.99 -7.20
N ILE A 12 54.39 -20.12 -6.28
CA ILE A 12 54.62 -20.38 -4.86
C ILE A 12 55.04 -21.85 -4.66
N ARG A 13 56.24 -22.02 -4.11
CA ARG A 13 56.87 -23.31 -3.76
C ARG A 13 56.02 -24.01 -2.67
N ARG A 14 55.65 -25.26 -2.93
CA ARG A 14 55.36 -26.30 -1.94
C ARG A 14 56.66 -26.79 -1.31
N GLY A 15 56.74 -26.85 -0.01
CA GLY A 15 57.75 -27.54 0.79
C GLY A 15 57.36 -27.35 2.25
N ALA A 16 57.46 -28.21 3.12
CA ALA A 16 58.01 -29.53 3.27
C ALA A 16 57.32 -30.20 4.48
N SER A 17 57.23 -31.48 4.43
CA SER A 17 56.91 -32.42 5.47
C SER A 17 57.53 -32.10 6.84
N VAL A 18 56.71 -32.23 7.90
CA VAL A 18 57.22 -32.63 9.22
C VAL A 18 56.37 -33.79 9.72
N ASP A 19 56.86 -35.00 9.41
CA ASP A 19 56.62 -36.19 10.20
C ASP A 19 57.44 -36.04 11.47
N ALA A 20 56.86 -36.17 12.64
CA ALA A 20 57.40 -36.80 13.84
C ALA A 20 56.53 -36.45 15.07
N GLY A 21 55.93 -37.44 15.67
CA GLY A 21 55.29 -37.29 16.97
C GLY A 21 54.09 -38.21 17.19
N MET A 22 54.27 -39.43 16.76
CA MET A 22 53.38 -40.54 17.17
C MET A 22 53.97 -41.12 18.47
N ARG A 23 53.24 -41.02 19.56
CA ARG A 23 53.04 -42.00 20.61
C ARG A 23 52.52 -41.39 21.89
N GLU A 24 51.54 -42.15 22.41
CA GLU A 24 51.16 -42.21 23.81
C GLU A 24 50.20 -41.12 24.34
N ARG A 25 48.92 -41.42 24.18
CA ARG A 25 47.95 -41.45 25.29
C ARG A 25 46.66 -42.17 24.83
N ASP A 26 46.66 -43.47 25.01
CA ASP A 26 45.45 -44.25 25.18
C ASP A 26 44.77 -43.83 26.48
N ASP A 27 43.46 -44.10 26.53
CA ASP A 27 42.57 -43.97 27.70
C ASP A 27 42.00 -42.57 28.02
N VAL A 28 41.11 -42.11 27.14
CA VAL A 28 39.94 -41.36 27.60
C VAL A 28 38.68 -42.06 27.09
N GLU A 29 38.05 -42.73 28.00
CA GLU A 29 36.78 -43.39 27.93
C GLU A 29 35.73 -42.43 27.30
N THR A 30 35.38 -42.67 26.03
CA THR A 30 34.30 -41.98 25.33
C THR A 30 32.97 -42.48 25.87
N GLN A 31 32.46 -41.84 26.89
CA GLN A 31 31.04 -41.94 27.22
C GLN A 31 30.21 -41.42 26.03
N PRO A 32 29.26 -42.22 25.48
CA PRO A 32 28.34 -41.70 24.51
C PRO A 32 27.34 -40.78 25.23
N THR A 33 27.58 -39.47 25.15
CA THR A 33 26.54 -38.47 25.49
C THR A 33 25.39 -38.65 24.52
N ASN A 34 24.42 -39.46 24.94
CA ASN A 34 23.09 -39.55 24.33
C ASN A 34 22.40 -38.18 24.47
N PHE A 35 22.78 -37.22 23.63
CA PHE A 35 21.86 -36.14 23.30
C PHE A 35 20.74 -36.78 22.50
N ALA A 36 19.73 -37.31 23.17
CA ALA A 36 18.43 -37.54 22.62
C ALA A 36 17.93 -36.16 22.14
N VAL A 37 18.26 -35.80 20.91
CA VAL A 37 17.54 -34.78 20.18
C VAL A 37 16.10 -35.26 20.13
N ARG A 38 15.33 -34.76 21.07
CA ARG A 38 13.87 -34.88 21.05
C ARG A 38 13.42 -34.15 19.79
N GLU A 39 13.47 -34.89 18.67
CA GLU A 39 12.73 -34.49 17.48
C GLU A 39 11.26 -34.37 17.88
N THR A 40 10.88 -33.20 18.36
CA THR A 40 9.51 -32.76 18.23
C THR A 40 9.26 -32.64 16.74
N ARG A 41 8.93 -33.77 16.13
CA ARG A 41 8.23 -33.81 14.85
C ARG A 41 6.91 -33.10 15.07
N SER A 42 6.93 -31.75 15.03
CA SER A 42 5.76 -31.01 14.61
C SER A 42 5.43 -31.59 13.25
N ALA A 43 4.39 -32.41 13.20
CA ALA A 43 3.86 -32.92 11.95
C ALA A 43 3.53 -31.68 11.09
N VAL A 44 4.48 -31.29 10.25
CA VAL A 44 4.24 -30.33 9.18
C VAL A 44 3.31 -31.07 8.24
N THR A 45 2.01 -30.94 8.50
CA THR A 45 0.99 -31.37 7.55
C THR A 45 1.22 -30.56 6.29
N ALA A 46 1.92 -31.17 5.33
CA ALA A 46 2.10 -30.61 4.01
C ALA A 46 0.70 -30.50 3.38
N ARG A 47 0.11 -29.30 3.48
CA ARG A 47 -1.18 -28.99 2.88
C ARG A 47 -0.97 -28.85 1.39
N THR A 48 -1.11 -29.97 0.65
CA THR A 48 -1.09 -29.95 -0.83
C THR A 48 -2.31 -29.17 -1.32
N VAL A 49 -2.07 -27.98 -1.78
CA VAL A 49 -3.10 -27.09 -2.31
C VAL A 49 -3.22 -27.32 -3.82
N THR A 50 -4.12 -28.21 -4.22
CA THR A 50 -4.48 -28.43 -5.62
C THR A 50 -5.46 -27.35 -6.09
N ALA A 51 -5.14 -26.68 -7.20
CA ALA A 51 -5.96 -25.59 -7.77
C ALA A 51 -7.39 -26.04 -8.16
N ALA A 52 -7.56 -27.29 -8.57
CA ALA A 52 -8.83 -27.85 -9.03
C ALA A 52 -9.87 -28.10 -7.92
N GLY A 53 -9.45 -28.22 -6.65
CA GLY A 53 -10.35 -28.57 -5.53
C GLY A 53 -11.10 -27.40 -4.90
N ARG A 54 -10.73 -26.15 -5.22
CA ARG A 54 -11.26 -24.97 -4.52
C ARG A 54 -12.66 -24.55 -4.93
N LEU A 55 -13.04 -24.80 -6.17
CA LEU A 55 -14.38 -24.46 -6.70
C LEU A 55 -15.45 -25.51 -6.35
N VAL A 56 -15.05 -26.72 -5.97
CA VAL A 56 -15.96 -27.84 -5.73
C VAL A 56 -16.62 -27.80 -4.34
N ALA A 57 -16.06 -27.04 -3.38
CA ALA A 57 -16.61 -26.95 -2.03
C ALA A 57 -16.54 -25.52 -1.47
N PRO A 58 -17.49 -24.62 -1.83
CA PRO A 58 -17.45 -23.22 -1.43
C PRO A 58 -17.49 -23.01 0.09
N GLY A 59 -18.14 -23.89 0.83
CA GLY A 59 -18.18 -23.81 2.30
C GLY A 59 -16.82 -24.07 2.97
N ARG A 60 -16.02 -25.00 2.44
CA ARG A 60 -14.65 -25.24 2.93
C ARG A 60 -13.71 -24.09 2.57
N PHE A 61 -13.90 -23.49 1.41
CA PHE A 61 -13.13 -22.30 1.00
C PHE A 61 -13.34 -21.11 1.94
N LEU A 62 -14.59 -20.87 2.36
CA LEU A 62 -14.91 -19.80 3.32
C LEU A 62 -14.39 -20.11 4.72
N ALA A 63 -14.48 -21.37 5.17
CA ALA A 63 -13.92 -21.77 6.46
C ALA A 63 -12.40 -21.60 6.50
N ASP A 64 -11.71 -22.08 5.47
CA ASP A 64 -10.25 -21.89 5.32
C ASP A 64 -9.86 -20.42 5.26
N TRP A 65 -10.69 -19.57 4.65
CA TRP A 65 -10.47 -18.13 4.58
C TRP A 65 -10.56 -17.47 5.95
N VAL A 66 -11.59 -17.82 6.72
CA VAL A 66 -11.75 -17.29 8.08
C VAL A 66 -10.62 -17.75 9.01
N ASP A 67 -10.18 -18.99 8.86
CA ASP A 67 -9.08 -19.53 9.68
C ASP A 67 -7.74 -18.88 9.32
N ASP A 68 -7.45 -18.69 8.02
CA ASP A 68 -6.28 -17.94 7.54
C ASP A 68 -6.32 -16.50 8.07
N LEU A 69 -7.49 -15.85 8.07
CA LEU A 69 -7.66 -14.49 8.59
C LEU A 69 -7.45 -14.41 10.11
N ARG A 70 -7.95 -15.41 10.86
CA ARG A 70 -7.74 -15.48 12.33
C ARG A 70 -6.27 -15.74 12.69
N GLY A 71 -5.54 -16.46 11.85
CA GLY A 71 -4.14 -16.80 12.06
C GLY A 71 -3.16 -15.70 11.70
N CYS A 72 -3.55 -14.72 10.86
CA CYS A 72 -2.62 -13.74 10.29
C CYS A 72 -2.40 -12.44 11.08
N PRO A 73 -3.18 -12.01 12.12
CA PRO A 73 -3.04 -10.66 12.70
C PRO A 73 -1.64 -10.37 13.26
N ARG A 74 -1.02 -11.35 13.92
CA ARG A 74 0.35 -11.19 14.46
C ARG A 74 1.39 -11.00 13.37
N LEU A 75 1.24 -11.71 12.25
CA LEU A 75 2.13 -11.61 11.11
C LEU A 75 1.91 -10.30 10.36
N ALA A 76 0.65 -9.93 10.11
CA ALA A 76 0.26 -8.67 9.48
C ALA A 76 0.81 -7.47 10.27
N TRP A 77 0.67 -7.48 11.61
CA TRP A 77 1.22 -6.44 12.47
C TRP A 77 2.75 -6.34 12.35
N ARG A 78 3.47 -7.47 12.33
CA ARG A 78 4.92 -7.46 12.15
C ARG A 78 5.33 -6.93 10.77
N MET A 79 4.57 -7.26 9.73
CA MET A 79 4.80 -6.74 8.38
C MET A 79 4.57 -5.23 8.33
N PHE A 80 3.45 -4.75 8.88
CA PHE A 80 3.15 -3.33 9.00
C PHE A 80 4.26 -2.57 9.75
N VAL A 81 4.65 -3.04 10.94
CA VAL A 81 5.70 -2.39 11.73
C VAL A 81 7.04 -2.37 10.99
N ARG A 82 7.39 -3.44 10.28
CA ARG A 82 8.60 -3.49 9.46
C ARG A 82 8.56 -2.47 8.32
N GLU A 83 7.45 -2.41 7.56
CA GLU A 83 7.25 -1.44 6.48
C GLU A 83 7.26 -0.01 7.00
N PHE A 84 6.56 0.24 8.09
CA PHE A 84 6.58 1.52 8.79
C PHE A 84 8.00 1.96 9.16
N HIS A 85 8.80 1.08 9.78
CA HIS A 85 10.18 1.40 10.11
C HIS A 85 11.05 1.63 8.87
N GLN A 86 10.87 0.87 7.81
CA GLN A 86 11.62 1.06 6.57
C GLN A 86 11.28 2.39 5.90
N GLN A 87 10.03 2.80 5.94
CA GLN A 87 9.54 4.04 5.32
C GLN A 87 9.95 5.29 6.09
N TYR A 88 9.95 5.23 7.43
CA TYR A 88 10.17 6.39 8.30
C TYR A 88 11.55 6.43 8.99
N ARG A 89 12.32 5.34 9.00
CA ARG A 89 13.62 5.26 9.70
C ARG A 89 14.70 6.14 9.10
N HIS A 90 14.65 6.50 7.83
CA HIS A 90 15.76 7.12 7.13
C HIS A 90 15.55 8.60 6.76
N SER A 91 14.40 9.22 7.05
CA SER A 91 14.23 10.61 6.64
C SER A 91 13.05 11.30 7.32
N ILE A 92 13.35 12.21 8.23
CA ILE A 92 12.45 13.30 8.62
C ILE A 92 12.01 14.07 7.35
N LEU A 93 12.91 14.17 6.35
CA LEU A 93 12.64 14.72 5.03
C LEU A 93 11.59 13.90 4.26
N GLY A 94 11.55 12.57 4.40
CA GLY A 94 10.56 11.72 3.73
C GLY A 94 9.14 11.96 4.24
N ALA A 95 8.98 12.15 5.55
CA ALA A 95 7.69 12.54 6.12
C ALA A 95 7.27 13.94 5.65
N ALA A 96 8.19 14.90 5.60
CA ALA A 96 7.93 16.24 5.07
C ALA A 96 7.58 16.23 3.58
N LEU A 97 8.27 15.40 2.78
CA LEU A 97 8.00 15.24 1.35
C LEU A 97 6.64 14.57 1.07
N ALA A 98 6.10 13.77 1.98
CA ALA A 98 4.75 13.24 1.86
C ALA A 98 3.69 14.35 1.81
N PHE A 99 3.95 15.48 2.49
CA PHE A 99 3.09 16.66 2.47
C PHE A 99 3.46 17.70 1.39
N ALA A 100 4.55 17.49 0.67
CA ALA A 100 5.02 18.41 -0.37
C ALA A 100 3.95 18.72 -1.44
N PRO A 101 3.16 17.75 -1.96
CA PRO A 101 2.11 18.04 -2.92
C PRO A 101 1.03 18.98 -2.37
N VAL A 102 0.64 18.79 -1.11
CA VAL A 102 -0.38 19.62 -0.44
C VAL A 102 0.15 21.04 -0.21
N THR A 103 1.38 21.13 0.28
CA THR A 103 2.05 22.43 0.52
C THR A 103 2.27 23.18 -0.79
N LEU A 104 2.72 22.49 -1.84
CA LEU A 104 2.91 23.09 -3.17
C LEU A 104 1.58 23.57 -3.75
N THR A 105 0.51 22.79 -3.60
CA THR A 105 -0.84 23.18 -4.02
C THR A 105 -1.31 24.44 -3.31
N ALA A 106 -1.17 24.49 -1.99
CA ALA A 106 -1.54 25.66 -1.20
C ALA A 106 -0.73 26.90 -1.64
N LEU A 107 0.56 26.73 -1.93
CA LEU A 107 1.45 27.78 -2.41
C LEU A 107 1.03 28.30 -3.80
N VAL A 108 0.78 27.42 -4.75
CA VAL A 108 0.33 27.75 -6.11
C VAL A 108 -0.98 28.55 -6.06
N ILE A 109 -1.92 28.14 -5.21
CA ILE A 109 -3.19 28.87 -5.05
C ILE A 109 -2.98 30.22 -4.37
N ALA A 110 -2.12 30.31 -3.35
CA ALA A 110 -1.79 31.58 -2.71
C ALA A 110 -1.16 32.57 -3.71
N PHE A 111 -0.29 32.13 -4.59
CA PHE A 111 0.25 32.96 -5.67
C PHE A 111 -0.80 33.32 -6.73
N GLY A 112 -1.65 32.37 -7.14
CA GLY A 112 -2.72 32.61 -8.10
C GLY A 112 -3.75 33.64 -7.60
N ARG A 113 -4.01 33.66 -6.29
CA ARG A 113 -4.83 34.71 -5.63
C ARG A 113 -4.15 36.07 -5.69
N ARG A 114 -2.87 36.16 -5.35
CA ARG A 114 -2.14 37.44 -5.46
C ARG A 114 -2.14 37.98 -6.88
N ALA A 115 -2.13 37.09 -7.88
CA ALA A 115 -2.23 37.45 -9.30
C ALA A 115 -3.68 37.71 -9.75
N GLN A 116 -4.68 37.67 -8.86
CA GLN A 116 -6.12 37.81 -9.17
C GLN A 116 -6.65 36.75 -10.19
N LEU A 117 -5.95 35.64 -10.33
CA LEU A 117 -6.35 34.55 -11.24
C LEU A 117 -7.32 33.57 -10.60
N ILE A 118 -7.44 33.57 -9.29
CA ILE A 118 -8.25 32.62 -8.50
C ILE A 118 -9.12 33.40 -7.52
N SER A 119 -10.40 33.05 -7.46
CA SER A 119 -11.35 33.60 -6.50
C SER A 119 -10.90 33.38 -5.06
N ASP A 120 -11.22 34.33 -4.17
CA ASP A 120 -10.85 34.23 -2.75
C ASP A 120 -11.57 33.07 -2.05
N GLU A 121 -12.82 32.81 -2.45
CA GLU A 121 -13.65 31.75 -1.91
C GLU A 121 -14.18 30.82 -2.99
N ILE A 122 -14.18 29.53 -2.67
CA ILE A 122 -14.77 28.45 -3.48
C ILE A 122 -15.60 27.57 -2.55
N GLY A 123 -16.88 27.39 -2.84
CA GLY A 123 -17.76 26.53 -2.04
C GLY A 123 -17.94 27.01 -0.58
N GLY A 124 -17.87 28.33 -0.33
CA GLY A 124 -18.04 28.92 0.99
C GLY A 124 -16.82 28.83 1.91
N VAL A 125 -15.69 28.43 1.39
CA VAL A 125 -14.41 28.35 2.12
C VAL A 125 -13.27 28.98 1.32
N HIS A 126 -12.21 29.33 2.01
CA HIS A 126 -10.99 29.85 1.38
C HIS A 126 -10.47 28.91 0.28
N SER A 127 -10.19 29.42 -0.91
CA SER A 127 -9.81 28.62 -2.09
C SER A 127 -8.59 27.71 -1.86
N ALA A 128 -7.61 28.17 -1.07
CA ALA A 128 -6.45 27.36 -0.72
C ALA A 128 -6.81 26.17 0.19
N PHE A 129 -7.76 26.35 1.12
CA PHE A 129 -8.27 25.25 1.93
C PHE A 129 -9.04 24.25 1.06
N PHE A 130 -9.93 24.73 0.19
CA PHE A 130 -10.72 23.89 -0.72
C PHE A 130 -9.81 22.97 -1.55
N ALA A 131 -8.75 23.53 -2.13
CA ALA A 131 -7.81 22.79 -2.96
C ALA A 131 -6.91 21.84 -2.15
N ALA A 132 -6.41 22.30 -0.99
CA ALA A 132 -5.59 21.45 -0.11
C ALA A 132 -6.42 20.24 0.39
N PHE A 133 -7.66 20.47 0.80
CA PHE A 133 -8.58 19.41 1.19
C PHE A 133 -8.84 18.43 0.04
N GLY A 134 -9.18 18.96 -1.16
CA GLY A 134 -9.39 18.13 -2.35
C GLY A 134 -8.16 17.30 -2.71
N MET A 135 -6.96 17.88 -2.61
CA MET A 135 -5.70 17.17 -2.86
C MET A 135 -5.44 16.05 -1.85
N LEU A 136 -5.73 16.27 -0.57
CA LEU A 136 -5.61 15.24 0.46
C LEU A 136 -6.56 14.07 0.19
N VAL A 137 -7.80 14.34 -0.23
CA VAL A 137 -8.77 13.30 -0.59
C VAL A 137 -8.34 12.57 -1.87
N ALA A 138 -7.82 13.28 -2.88
CA ALA A 138 -7.28 12.67 -4.09
C ALA A 138 -6.08 11.74 -3.79
N GLN A 139 -5.18 12.18 -2.91
CA GLN A 139 -4.07 11.35 -2.45
C GLN A 139 -4.56 10.10 -1.73
N ALA A 140 -5.61 10.17 -0.91
CA ALA A 140 -6.20 9.01 -0.24
C ALA A 140 -6.59 7.92 -1.23
N LEU A 141 -7.27 8.30 -2.32
CA LEU A 141 -7.67 7.38 -3.38
C LEU A 141 -6.45 6.74 -4.06
N VAL A 142 -5.49 7.54 -4.49
CA VAL A 142 -4.32 7.07 -5.25
C VAL A 142 -3.38 6.24 -4.38
N GLU A 143 -3.20 6.59 -3.12
CA GLU A 143 -2.43 5.80 -2.16
C GLU A 143 -3.10 4.45 -1.91
N GLY A 144 -4.44 4.42 -1.77
CA GLY A 144 -5.18 3.17 -1.68
C GLY A 144 -4.93 2.25 -2.87
N VAL A 145 -4.99 2.79 -4.11
CA VAL A 145 -4.66 2.04 -5.33
C VAL A 145 -3.22 1.54 -5.28
N SER A 146 -2.28 2.42 -4.98
CA SER A 146 -0.84 2.11 -4.98
C SER A 146 -0.48 1.01 -3.99
N GLU A 147 -1.05 1.06 -2.80
CA GLU A 147 -0.76 0.12 -1.73
C GLU A 147 -1.24 -1.28 -2.09
N MET A 148 -2.47 -1.41 -2.56
CA MET A 148 -3.04 -2.71 -2.90
C MET A 148 -2.49 -3.28 -4.21
N GLN A 149 -2.09 -2.45 -5.18
CA GLN A 149 -1.38 -2.92 -6.38
C GLN A 149 -0.06 -3.61 -6.07
N ARG A 150 0.64 -3.17 -5.02
CA ARG A 150 1.94 -3.73 -4.60
C ARG A 150 1.84 -5.04 -3.85
N LEU A 151 0.65 -5.53 -3.54
CA LEU A 151 0.42 -6.74 -2.75
C LEU A 151 1.28 -7.92 -3.22
N PHE A 152 1.29 -8.22 -4.52
CA PHE A 152 2.07 -9.32 -5.11
C PHE A 152 3.53 -8.94 -5.39
N PRO A 153 3.82 -7.88 -6.17
CA PRO A 153 5.20 -7.56 -6.52
C PRO A 153 6.03 -7.13 -5.29
N GLY A 154 5.45 -6.38 -4.36
CA GLY A 154 6.11 -5.93 -3.15
C GLY A 154 6.45 -7.06 -2.17
N ASN A 155 5.67 -8.13 -2.17
CA ASN A 155 5.83 -9.26 -1.26
C ASN A 155 6.32 -10.55 -1.96
N ALA A 156 6.77 -10.46 -3.22
CA ALA A 156 7.11 -11.63 -4.04
C ALA A 156 8.16 -12.54 -3.38
N ALA A 157 9.23 -11.99 -2.82
CA ALA A 157 10.28 -12.76 -2.16
C ALA A 157 9.76 -13.50 -0.91
N PHE A 158 8.84 -12.86 -0.19
CA PHE A 158 8.24 -13.41 1.01
C PHE A 158 7.21 -14.51 0.69
N LEU A 159 6.36 -14.26 -0.30
CA LEU A 159 5.37 -15.21 -0.78
C LEU A 159 5.99 -16.48 -1.41
N LYS A 160 7.19 -16.36 -2.03
CA LYS A 160 7.94 -17.47 -2.60
C LYS A 160 8.63 -18.36 -1.56
N ARG A 161 9.19 -17.75 -0.52
CA ARG A 161 10.04 -18.47 0.47
C ARG A 161 9.25 -19.11 1.61
N GLN A 162 8.11 -18.57 1.92
CA GLN A 162 7.29 -19.02 3.05
C GLN A 162 5.86 -19.28 2.55
N ASN A 163 5.26 -20.34 3.04
CA ASN A 163 3.87 -20.69 2.76
C ASN A 163 2.91 -19.74 3.52
N VAL A 164 3.10 -18.43 3.30
CA VAL A 164 2.38 -17.37 4.01
C VAL A 164 1.05 -17.12 3.33
N PRO A 165 -0.04 -17.03 4.09
CA PRO A 165 -1.34 -16.66 3.55
C PRO A 165 -1.30 -15.23 2.97
N ILE A 166 -1.97 -15.02 1.84
CA ILE A 166 -2.04 -13.72 1.15
C ILE A 166 -2.77 -12.67 2.01
N GLU A 167 -3.50 -13.11 2.99
CA GLU A 167 -4.24 -12.32 3.96
C GLU A 167 -3.31 -11.45 4.81
N ALA A 168 -2.11 -11.94 5.13
CA ALA A 168 -1.18 -11.20 6.00
C ALA A 168 -0.67 -9.90 5.36
N PRO A 169 -0.11 -9.87 4.13
CA PRO A 169 0.27 -8.62 3.48
C PRO A 169 -0.94 -7.72 3.15
N LEU A 170 -2.12 -8.28 2.87
CA LEU A 170 -3.32 -7.50 2.63
C LEU A 170 -3.76 -6.75 3.89
N VAL A 171 -3.83 -7.43 5.03
CA VAL A 171 -4.17 -6.79 6.32
C VAL A 171 -3.10 -5.77 6.72
N ALA A 172 -1.81 -6.05 6.46
CA ALA A 172 -0.72 -5.09 6.71
C ALA A 172 -0.90 -3.82 5.88
N GLY A 173 -1.23 -3.93 4.58
CA GLY A 173 -1.51 -2.79 3.72
C GLY A 173 -2.76 -2.00 4.17
N LEU A 174 -3.82 -2.68 4.63
CA LEU A 174 -4.98 -2.00 5.20
C LEU A 174 -4.64 -1.21 6.47
N LEU A 175 -3.77 -1.76 7.33
CA LEU A 175 -3.28 -1.04 8.52
C LEU A 175 -2.47 0.19 8.13
N ASP A 176 -1.64 0.11 7.08
CA ASP A 176 -0.89 1.25 6.56
C ASP A 176 -1.83 2.35 6.02
N LEU A 177 -2.88 1.99 5.28
CA LEU A 177 -3.90 2.93 4.81
C LEU A 177 -4.62 3.62 5.98
N VAL A 178 -5.03 2.85 7.00
CA VAL A 178 -5.66 3.41 8.21
C VAL A 178 -4.72 4.41 8.89
N PHE A 179 -3.44 4.07 9.04
CA PHE A 179 -2.47 4.97 9.64
C PHE A 179 -2.31 6.27 8.84
N ARG A 180 -2.17 6.19 7.52
CA ARG A 180 -2.07 7.36 6.63
C ARG A 180 -3.32 8.23 6.69
N ASP A 181 -4.50 7.61 6.75
CA ASP A 181 -5.76 8.33 6.88
C ASP A 181 -5.88 9.06 8.23
N LEU A 182 -5.41 8.46 9.32
CA LEU A 182 -5.35 9.14 10.62
C LEU A 182 -4.44 10.38 10.57
N VAL A 183 -3.27 10.25 9.95
CA VAL A 183 -2.36 11.41 9.74
C VAL A 183 -3.04 12.46 8.87
N ARG A 184 -3.74 12.07 7.82
CA ARG A 184 -4.50 12.96 6.92
C ARG A 184 -5.60 13.72 7.66
N VAL A 185 -6.34 13.06 8.53
CA VAL A 185 -7.36 13.69 9.39
C VAL A 185 -6.74 14.75 10.29
N VAL A 186 -5.59 14.48 10.90
CA VAL A 186 -4.86 15.47 11.71
C VAL A 186 -4.44 16.68 10.86
N VAL A 187 -3.92 16.44 9.65
CA VAL A 187 -3.54 17.54 8.73
C VAL A 187 -4.76 18.37 8.33
N ILE A 188 -5.88 17.74 8.02
CA ILE A 188 -7.14 18.44 7.71
C ILE A 188 -7.59 19.30 8.91
N ALA A 189 -7.53 18.76 10.12
CA ALA A 189 -7.89 19.51 11.33
C ALA A 189 -6.99 20.75 11.52
N VAL A 190 -5.68 20.60 11.32
CA VAL A 190 -4.72 21.73 11.36
C VAL A 190 -5.06 22.76 10.29
N LEU A 191 -5.35 22.35 9.06
CA LEU A 191 -5.75 23.26 7.98
C LEU A 191 -7.06 24.00 8.31
N MET A 192 -8.05 23.32 8.91
CA MET A 192 -9.29 23.96 9.36
C MET A 192 -9.02 25.10 10.36
N VAL A 193 -8.10 24.87 11.30
CA VAL A 193 -7.69 25.90 12.28
C VAL A 193 -6.97 27.06 11.58
N ILE A 194 -6.00 26.79 10.70
CA ILE A 194 -5.23 27.81 9.98
C ILE A 194 -6.13 28.71 9.12
N PHE A 195 -7.10 28.11 8.41
CA PHE A 195 -8.00 28.84 7.53
C PHE A 195 -9.31 29.28 8.22
N SER A 196 -9.42 29.08 9.53
CA SER A 196 -10.62 29.44 10.33
C SER A 196 -11.91 28.83 9.78
N VAL A 197 -11.82 27.65 9.17
CA VAL A 197 -12.99 26.93 8.64
C VAL A 197 -13.74 26.26 9.78
N ARG A 198 -15.03 26.54 9.88
CA ARG A 198 -15.88 25.93 10.90
C ARG A 198 -16.18 24.46 10.54
N PRO A 199 -15.87 23.51 11.44
CA PRO A 199 -16.20 22.11 11.21
C PRO A 199 -17.73 21.92 11.20
N SER A 200 -18.22 21.06 10.31
CA SER A 200 -19.61 20.64 10.31
C SER A 200 -19.89 19.72 11.52
N PRO A 201 -21.14 19.66 12.02
CA PRO A 201 -21.55 18.66 13.02
C PRO A 201 -21.31 17.20 12.54
N TRP A 202 -21.15 16.99 11.24
CA TRP A 202 -20.93 15.71 10.60
C TRP A 202 -19.47 15.31 10.42
N ILE A 203 -18.54 15.93 11.16
CA ILE A 203 -17.10 15.59 11.12
C ILE A 203 -16.82 14.07 11.27
N PRO A 204 -17.47 13.33 12.18
CA PRO A 204 -17.24 11.88 12.26
C PRO A 204 -17.56 11.17 10.94
N LEU A 205 -18.59 11.64 10.23
CA LEU A 205 -18.95 11.12 8.92
C LEU A 205 -17.93 11.49 7.84
N ALA A 206 -17.30 12.66 7.94
CA ALA A 206 -16.20 13.04 7.05
C ALA A 206 -14.99 12.13 7.24
N ILE A 207 -14.61 11.83 8.48
CA ILE A 207 -13.53 10.88 8.80
C ILE A 207 -13.86 9.51 8.22
N TRP A 208 -15.07 9.01 8.45
CA TRP A 208 -15.58 7.76 7.88
C TRP A 208 -15.53 7.77 6.35
N GLY A 209 -15.92 8.88 5.70
CA GLY A 209 -15.87 9.07 4.26
C GLY A 209 -14.44 9.06 3.70
N ILE A 210 -13.44 9.65 4.39
CA ILE A 210 -12.03 9.62 4.00
C ILE A 210 -11.53 8.17 3.96
N PHE A 211 -11.82 7.37 4.99
CA PHE A 211 -11.52 5.93 4.97
C PHE A 211 -12.21 5.23 3.80
N GLY A 212 -13.43 5.62 3.46
CA GLY A 212 -14.14 5.08 2.31
C GLY A 212 -13.45 5.38 0.98
N VAL A 213 -12.90 6.59 0.82
CA VAL A 213 -12.13 6.96 -0.38
C VAL A 213 -10.87 6.12 -0.50
N SER A 214 -10.09 5.97 0.59
CA SER A 214 -8.90 5.12 0.62
C SER A 214 -9.22 3.65 0.33
N LEU A 215 -10.30 3.12 0.92
CA LEU A 215 -10.76 1.76 0.66
C LEU A 215 -11.22 1.57 -0.78
N THR A 216 -11.87 2.58 -1.40
CA THR A 216 -12.24 2.53 -2.82
C THR A 216 -10.99 2.43 -3.69
N GLY A 217 -9.98 3.25 -3.39
CA GLY A 217 -8.67 3.12 -4.03
C GLY A 217 -8.08 1.73 -3.82
N GLY A 218 -8.12 1.23 -2.59
CA GLY A 218 -7.65 -0.11 -2.24
C GLY A 218 -8.36 -1.23 -3.01
N ALA A 219 -9.67 -1.15 -3.18
CA ALA A 219 -10.44 -2.11 -3.96
C ALA A 219 -10.02 -2.10 -5.44
N ILE A 220 -9.87 -0.92 -6.03
CA ILE A 220 -9.37 -0.75 -7.41
C ILE A 220 -7.95 -1.32 -7.53
N GLY A 221 -7.06 -0.97 -6.61
CA GLY A 221 -5.68 -1.45 -6.58
C GLY A 221 -5.58 -2.96 -6.45
N LEU A 222 -6.44 -3.56 -5.62
CA LEU A 222 -6.48 -5.01 -5.41
C LEU A 222 -6.95 -5.76 -6.67
N LEU A 223 -7.93 -5.21 -7.39
CA LEU A 223 -8.36 -5.73 -8.69
C LEU A 223 -7.25 -5.64 -9.75
N MET A 224 -6.41 -4.62 -9.66
CA MET A 224 -5.26 -4.43 -10.56
C MET A 224 -4.02 -5.24 -10.13
N ALA A 225 -3.93 -5.71 -8.88
CA ALA A 225 -2.76 -6.37 -8.32
C ALA A 225 -2.28 -7.61 -9.12
N PRO A 226 -3.15 -8.49 -9.65
CA PRO A 226 -2.72 -9.60 -10.50
C PRO A 226 -2.03 -9.15 -11.78
N PHE A 227 -2.51 -8.06 -12.40
CA PHE A 227 -1.93 -7.49 -13.62
C PHE A 227 -0.62 -6.73 -13.33
N ALA A 228 -0.53 -6.11 -12.18
CA ALA A 228 0.66 -5.40 -11.72
C ALA A 228 1.90 -6.30 -11.58
N SER A 229 1.70 -7.61 -11.39
CA SER A 229 2.78 -8.60 -11.37
C SER A 229 3.45 -8.83 -12.75
N LEU A 230 2.85 -8.31 -13.84
CA LEU A 230 3.30 -8.50 -15.24
C LEU A 230 4.34 -7.46 -15.71
N LYS A 231 5.18 -6.92 -14.84
CA LYS A 231 6.24 -5.92 -15.15
C LYS A 231 5.70 -4.55 -15.60
N THR A 232 4.52 -4.17 -15.20
CA THR A 232 3.99 -2.83 -15.48
C THR A 232 4.70 -1.79 -14.61
N ASP A 233 5.04 -0.64 -15.17
CA ASP A 233 5.56 0.49 -14.41
C ASP A 233 4.44 1.11 -13.56
N LEU A 234 4.30 0.58 -12.34
CA LEU A 234 3.28 1.00 -11.38
C LEU A 234 3.41 2.48 -10.99
N GLN A 235 4.63 3.00 -10.99
CA GLN A 235 4.85 4.41 -10.63
C GLN A 235 4.34 5.34 -11.73
N ALA A 236 4.56 4.99 -13.01
CA ALA A 236 4.01 5.74 -14.12
C ALA A 236 2.48 5.67 -14.12
N LEU A 237 1.91 4.49 -13.92
CA LEU A 237 0.46 4.30 -13.84
C LEU A 237 -0.16 5.14 -12.72
N ASN A 238 0.43 5.16 -11.53
CA ASN A 238 -0.07 5.95 -10.41
C ASN A 238 0.04 7.46 -10.65
N ARG A 239 1.07 7.93 -11.36
CA ARG A 239 1.17 9.33 -11.80
C ARG A 239 0.04 9.71 -12.76
N VAL A 240 -0.22 8.86 -13.75
CA VAL A 240 -1.34 9.06 -14.70
C VAL A 240 -2.68 9.03 -13.96
N LEU A 241 -2.88 8.10 -13.04
CA LEU A 241 -4.09 8.02 -12.24
C LEU A 241 -4.29 9.29 -11.41
N MET A 242 -3.24 9.79 -10.75
CA MET A 242 -3.31 11.04 -9.99
C MET A 242 -3.68 12.22 -10.88
N LEU A 243 -3.07 12.35 -12.07
CA LEU A 243 -3.41 13.38 -13.04
C LEU A 243 -4.88 13.27 -13.47
N LEU A 244 -5.34 12.04 -13.75
CA LEU A 244 -6.73 11.79 -14.14
C LEU A 244 -7.70 12.18 -13.03
N VAL A 245 -7.44 11.80 -11.79
CA VAL A 245 -8.28 12.20 -10.64
C VAL A 245 -8.33 13.71 -10.51
N ILE A 246 -7.20 14.41 -10.55
CA ILE A 246 -7.14 15.87 -10.42
C ILE A 246 -7.89 16.58 -11.55
N THR A 247 -7.82 16.07 -12.77
CA THR A 247 -8.44 16.72 -13.94
C THR A 247 -9.92 16.42 -14.10
N THR A 248 -10.37 15.27 -13.60
CA THR A 248 -11.78 14.84 -13.76
C THR A 248 -12.65 15.09 -12.54
N THR A 249 -12.06 15.53 -11.42
CA THR A 249 -12.79 15.86 -10.19
C THR A 249 -12.54 17.32 -9.81
N PRO A 250 -13.47 17.98 -9.12
CA PRO A 250 -13.32 19.37 -8.70
C PRO A 250 -12.35 19.50 -7.51
N VAL A 251 -11.08 19.14 -7.73
CA VAL A 251 -10.03 19.23 -6.70
C VAL A 251 -9.66 20.68 -6.44
N PHE A 252 -9.40 21.45 -7.50
CA PHE A 252 -8.93 22.84 -7.42
C PHE A 252 -9.98 23.87 -7.78
N LEU A 253 -10.89 23.53 -8.68
CA LEU A 253 -11.87 24.43 -9.27
C LEU A 253 -13.23 23.74 -9.32
N VAL A 254 -14.27 24.52 -9.14
CA VAL A 254 -15.65 24.09 -9.41
C VAL A 254 -16.07 24.78 -10.71
N PRO A 255 -16.03 24.09 -11.85
CA PRO A 255 -16.44 24.67 -13.12
C PRO A 255 -17.95 24.97 -13.13
N SER A 256 -18.36 25.94 -13.93
CA SER A 256 -19.78 26.25 -14.09
C SER A 256 -20.56 25.01 -14.58
N PRO A 257 -21.75 24.72 -14.03
CA PRO A 257 -22.54 23.53 -14.41
C PRO A 257 -22.91 23.48 -15.89
N GLU A 258 -22.96 24.63 -16.54
CA GLU A 258 -23.31 24.78 -17.96
C GLU A 258 -22.13 24.43 -18.89
N SER A 259 -20.91 24.46 -18.37
CA SER A 259 -19.72 24.14 -19.16
C SER A 259 -19.63 22.65 -19.46
N ALA A 260 -18.99 22.28 -20.58
CA ALA A 260 -18.75 20.87 -20.94
C ALA A 260 -17.95 20.14 -19.84
N LEU A 261 -16.97 20.81 -19.24
CA LEU A 261 -16.17 20.29 -18.14
C LEU A 261 -17.01 20.11 -16.86
N GLY A 262 -17.89 21.07 -16.54
CA GLY A 262 -18.79 20.95 -15.39
C GLY A 262 -19.73 19.77 -15.49
N ARG A 263 -20.32 19.54 -16.68
CA ARG A 263 -21.17 18.38 -16.93
C ARG A 263 -20.41 17.06 -16.81
N LEU A 264 -19.18 17.00 -17.34
CA LEU A 264 -18.32 15.82 -17.23
C LEU A 264 -17.98 15.51 -15.78
N MET A 265 -17.57 16.53 -15.02
CA MET A 265 -17.27 16.37 -13.59
C MET A 265 -18.50 15.98 -12.77
N ALA A 266 -19.66 16.57 -13.06
CA ALA A 266 -20.91 16.22 -12.36
C ALA A 266 -21.35 14.77 -12.60
N ALA A 267 -21.05 14.20 -13.77
CA ALA A 267 -21.34 12.81 -14.09
C ALA A 267 -20.33 11.82 -13.49
N ASN A 268 -19.18 12.28 -13.02
CA ASN A 268 -18.11 11.42 -12.51
C ASN A 268 -18.45 10.95 -11.07
N PRO A 269 -18.49 9.64 -10.80
CA PRO A 269 -18.75 9.12 -9.46
C PRO A 269 -17.70 9.54 -8.43
N LEU A 270 -16.44 9.79 -8.85
CA LEU A 270 -15.41 10.31 -7.96
C LEU A 270 -15.78 11.71 -7.43
N THR A 271 -16.39 12.56 -8.24
CA THR A 271 -16.90 13.87 -7.81
C THR A 271 -17.89 13.74 -6.67
N TRP A 272 -18.84 12.81 -6.80
CA TRP A 272 -19.84 12.58 -5.74
C TRP A 272 -19.21 12.12 -4.43
N MET A 273 -18.14 11.32 -4.50
CA MET A 273 -17.39 10.89 -3.32
C MET A 273 -16.73 12.09 -2.63
N PHE A 274 -16.04 12.95 -3.41
CA PHE A 274 -15.36 14.14 -2.88
C PHE A 274 -16.35 15.13 -2.28
N ASP A 275 -17.45 15.41 -2.97
CA ASP A 275 -18.48 16.34 -2.51
C ASP A 275 -19.19 15.82 -1.26
N GLY A 276 -19.42 14.51 -1.16
CA GLY A 276 -19.96 13.86 0.04
C GLY A 276 -19.05 14.06 1.25
N VAL A 277 -17.74 13.85 1.09
CA VAL A 277 -16.76 14.05 2.16
C VAL A 277 -16.65 15.53 2.56
N ARG A 278 -16.68 16.45 1.58
CA ARG A 278 -16.70 17.91 1.82
C ARG A 278 -17.95 18.35 2.56
N ALA A 279 -19.12 17.86 2.14
CA ALA A 279 -20.38 18.15 2.81
C ALA A 279 -20.34 17.73 4.28
N ALA A 280 -19.79 16.56 4.57
CA ALA A 280 -19.62 16.09 5.94
C ALA A 280 -18.57 16.88 6.73
N ALA A 281 -17.47 17.32 6.08
CA ALA A 281 -16.37 18.00 6.76
C ALA A 281 -16.70 19.45 7.16
N TYR A 282 -17.23 20.25 6.24
CA TYR A 282 -17.46 21.68 6.46
C TYR A 282 -18.79 22.22 5.90
N GLY A 283 -19.72 21.33 5.53
CA GLY A 283 -21.06 21.72 5.10
C GLY A 283 -21.14 22.20 3.63
N ALA A 284 -20.18 21.82 2.78
CA ALA A 284 -20.25 22.08 1.35
C ALA A 284 -21.49 21.45 0.70
N PRO A 285 -21.92 21.92 -0.48
CA PRO A 285 -22.93 21.22 -1.26
C PRO A 285 -22.52 19.78 -1.58
N GLY A 286 -23.32 18.80 -1.18
CA GLY A 286 -23.03 17.39 -1.40
C GLY A 286 -23.97 16.48 -0.61
N SER A 287 -23.92 15.19 -0.88
CA SER A 287 -24.79 14.21 -0.24
C SER A 287 -24.09 13.51 0.93
N LEU A 288 -24.60 13.72 2.15
CA LEU A 288 -24.12 13.01 3.34
C LEU A 288 -24.34 11.49 3.25
N VAL A 289 -25.38 11.05 2.50
CA VAL A 289 -25.65 9.63 2.28
C VAL A 289 -24.50 8.96 1.53
N ILE A 290 -23.89 9.66 0.57
CA ILE A 290 -22.73 9.14 -0.15
C ILE A 290 -21.58 8.95 0.81
N ALA A 291 -21.26 9.95 1.66
CA ALA A 291 -20.20 9.83 2.66
C ALA A 291 -20.46 8.65 3.62
N ALA A 292 -21.70 8.40 4.00
CA ALA A 292 -22.08 7.30 4.90
C ALA A 292 -21.96 5.92 4.23
N CYS A 293 -22.45 5.80 2.99
CA CYS A 293 -22.46 4.51 2.28
C CYS A 293 -21.11 4.13 1.66
N LEU A 294 -20.28 5.13 1.35
CA LEU A 294 -19.02 4.95 0.63
C LEU A 294 -18.10 3.89 1.24
N PRO A 295 -17.78 3.89 2.55
CA PRO A 295 -16.89 2.87 3.11
C PRO A 295 -17.50 1.46 3.05
N LEU A 296 -18.82 1.34 3.15
CA LEU A 296 -19.51 0.04 3.09
C LEU A 296 -19.43 -0.55 1.67
N VAL A 297 -19.69 0.28 0.65
CA VAL A 297 -19.58 -0.12 -0.76
C VAL A 297 -18.12 -0.44 -1.12
N ALA A 298 -17.18 0.40 -0.67
CA ALA A 298 -15.76 0.19 -0.86
C ALA A 298 -15.26 -1.10 -0.20
N PHE A 299 -15.73 -1.38 1.01
CA PHE A 299 -15.39 -2.61 1.72
C PHE A 299 -15.95 -3.85 1.00
N ALA A 300 -17.19 -3.80 0.52
CA ALA A 300 -17.75 -4.88 -0.28
C ALA A 300 -16.96 -5.12 -1.58
N ALA A 301 -16.58 -4.04 -2.28
CA ALA A 301 -15.74 -4.13 -3.47
C ALA A 301 -14.33 -4.70 -3.15
N LEU A 302 -13.75 -4.32 -2.01
CA LEU A 302 -12.47 -4.85 -1.53
C LEU A 302 -12.55 -6.35 -1.24
N LEU A 303 -13.65 -6.83 -0.63
CA LEU A 303 -13.87 -8.26 -0.41
C LEU A 303 -13.95 -9.04 -1.73
N VAL A 304 -14.62 -8.48 -2.74
CA VAL A 304 -14.66 -9.09 -4.09
C VAL A 304 -13.26 -9.14 -4.69
N GLY A 305 -12.50 -8.05 -4.65
CA GLY A 305 -11.11 -8.01 -5.12
C GLY A 305 -10.22 -9.01 -4.40
N TRP A 306 -10.39 -9.13 -3.09
CA TRP A 306 -9.67 -10.11 -2.27
C TRP A 306 -9.99 -11.55 -2.69
N PHE A 307 -11.27 -11.87 -2.84
CA PHE A 307 -11.72 -13.18 -3.34
C PHE A 307 -11.06 -13.53 -4.68
N LEU A 308 -11.06 -12.59 -5.64
CA LEU A 308 -10.44 -12.77 -6.96
C LEU A 308 -8.91 -12.96 -6.85
N CYS A 309 -8.23 -12.20 -6.02
CA CYS A 309 -6.80 -12.36 -5.78
C CYS A 309 -6.46 -13.73 -5.18
N ARG A 310 -7.30 -14.22 -4.26
CA ARG A 310 -7.13 -15.55 -3.66
C ARG A 310 -7.30 -16.66 -4.71
N MET A 311 -8.22 -16.50 -5.65
CA MET A 311 -8.37 -17.42 -6.77
C MET A 311 -7.19 -17.36 -7.75
N ALA A 312 -6.68 -16.18 -8.03
CA ALA A 312 -5.56 -15.98 -8.96
C ALA A 312 -4.20 -16.44 -8.40
N ARG A 313 -4.08 -16.59 -7.07
CA ARG A 313 -2.83 -16.91 -6.37
C ARG A 313 -2.00 -18.06 -7.00
N PRO A 314 -2.55 -19.26 -7.32
CA PRO A 314 -1.73 -20.35 -7.84
C PRO A 314 -1.07 -19.98 -9.17
N HIS A 315 -1.81 -19.37 -10.10
CA HIS A 315 -1.30 -18.95 -11.40
C HIS A 315 -0.24 -17.84 -11.31
N LEU A 316 -0.39 -16.93 -10.33
CA LEU A 316 0.57 -15.85 -10.11
C LEU A 316 1.89 -16.38 -9.53
N LEU A 317 1.84 -17.34 -8.60
CA LEU A 317 3.04 -17.96 -8.03
C LEU A 317 3.81 -18.76 -9.07
N GLU A 318 3.14 -19.53 -9.93
CA GLU A 318 3.76 -20.27 -11.03
C GLU A 318 4.51 -19.34 -11.99
N ARG A 319 3.89 -18.22 -12.39
CA ARG A 319 4.54 -17.23 -13.27
C ARG A 319 5.72 -16.52 -12.59
N MET A 320 5.61 -16.22 -11.31
CA MET A 320 6.69 -15.61 -10.54
C MET A 320 7.89 -16.57 -10.37
N THR A 321 7.67 -17.88 -10.41
CA THR A 321 8.72 -18.90 -10.31
C THR A 321 9.29 -19.27 -11.68
N GLY A 322 8.49 -19.28 -12.75
CA GLY A 322 8.89 -19.64 -14.10
C GLY A 322 9.55 -18.53 -14.92
N GLY A 323 9.54 -17.28 -14.46
CA GLY A 323 10.09 -16.12 -15.18
C GLY A 323 11.56 -15.81 -14.90
N GLY A 324 12.35 -16.77 -14.42
CA GLY A 324 13.77 -16.64 -14.09
C GLY A 324 14.66 -17.44 -15.04
N GLY A 325 14.28 -17.59 -16.33
CA GLY A 325 15.11 -18.15 -17.39
C GLY A 325 15.46 -17.08 -18.41
#